data_7d3f6ae2470eec02d7a23f8d63d50f35
#
_entry.id   7d3f6ae2470eec02d7a23f8d63d50f35
#
_cell.length_a   1.000
_cell.length_b   1.000
_cell.length_c   1.000
_cell.angle_alpha   90.00
_cell.angle_beta   90.00
_cell.angle_gamma   90.00
#
_symmetry.space_group_name_H-M   'P 1'
#
loop_
_entity.id
_entity.type
_entity.pdbx_description
1 polymer ?
#
loop_
_entity_poly.entity_id
_entity_poly.type
_entity_poly.pdbx_seq_one_letter_code
_entity_poly.pdbx_strand_id
1 'polypeptide(L)'
;MKQRVLLGMSGGVDSSVAGYLLREQGYEVVGVTMKVWPQDCISRAEDKCCGPQAVADARGVAHALGIPHYVVDEADQFERLVIDYFASEYQAGRTPNPCVMCNEKLKFGNLWSKARALGCDYIATGHYAIIDHVVAACGDRGRVDSRTASGATGVIDPGYSYAVLRKSVDRRKDQSYFLFSLHQTQLRRALTPLGRMMKPQIREIARSLGLKVADKIDSQEICFVPGNDYKAFLRSRLGENEFHRGEIYDVDGNFVGEHDGIELFTIGQRKGLPGGSLRPRYVVDLDPETNRVIVGDADDLVADEFEIDRVNWHRVVAMTKADSASPLDEGEGTEVRGIPSQNRESREPSPYPLPWEGRGEETPRGQDRGFSFEATVKIRYNHPGTPATIVLSEDNRARICLHEPQRAVTPGQAAVIYKDDVVLGGGWICRREAPVLA
;
A
#
# COMPACT_ATOMS: atom_id res chain seq x y z
N MET A 1 14.58 30.08 2.91
CA MET A 1 13.74 29.93 1.69
C MET A 1 12.50 29.14 2.07
N LYS A 2 11.34 29.41 1.43
CA LYS A 2 10.15 28.56 1.63
C LYS A 2 10.41 27.19 1.02
N GLN A 3 10.00 26.11 1.69
CA GLN A 3 10.08 24.77 1.13
C GLN A 3 9.03 24.62 0.03
N ARG A 4 9.42 23.97 -1.08
CA ARG A 4 8.58 23.80 -2.26
C ARG A 4 7.99 22.38 -2.31
N VAL A 5 6.70 22.28 -2.64
CA VAL A 5 5.95 21.03 -2.67
C VAL A 5 5.32 20.82 -4.04
N LEU A 6 5.53 19.66 -4.64
CA LEU A 6 4.75 19.21 -5.80
C LEU A 6 3.49 18.50 -5.32
N LEU A 7 2.32 19.06 -5.63
CA LEU A 7 1.02 18.48 -5.26
C LEU A 7 0.39 17.75 -6.44
N GLY A 8 0.14 16.45 -6.28
CA GLY A 8 -0.68 15.69 -7.21
C GLY A 8 -2.15 16.12 -7.14
N MET A 9 -2.66 16.71 -8.22
CA MET A 9 -4.03 17.22 -8.34
C MET A 9 -4.85 16.35 -9.29
N SER A 10 -5.88 15.69 -8.77
CA SER A 10 -6.77 14.81 -9.54
C SER A 10 -8.06 15.51 -10.02
N GLY A 11 -8.23 16.81 -9.77
CA GLY A 11 -9.49 17.50 -10.02
C GLY A 11 -10.62 17.09 -9.08
N GLY A 12 -10.30 16.43 -7.96
CA GLY A 12 -11.23 16.09 -6.88
C GLY A 12 -11.08 17.02 -5.69
N VAL A 13 -12.08 17.01 -4.78
CA VAL A 13 -12.12 17.86 -3.58
C VAL A 13 -10.90 17.67 -2.69
N ASP A 14 -10.44 16.44 -2.52
CA ASP A 14 -9.36 16.08 -1.59
C ASP A 14 -8.04 16.73 -1.98
N SER A 15 -7.60 16.55 -3.22
CA SER A 15 -6.36 17.18 -3.71
C SER A 15 -6.43 18.71 -3.71
N SER A 16 -7.64 19.26 -3.91
CA SER A 16 -7.87 20.71 -3.90
C SER A 16 -7.70 21.31 -2.51
N VAL A 17 -8.29 20.69 -1.49
CA VAL A 17 -8.15 21.13 -0.09
C VAL A 17 -6.73 20.87 0.41
N ALA A 18 -6.07 19.78 -0.03
CA ALA A 18 -4.66 19.54 0.27
C ALA A 18 -3.78 20.72 -0.20
N GLY A 19 -4.02 21.25 -1.39
CA GLY A 19 -3.33 22.43 -1.90
C GLY A 19 -3.52 23.69 -1.06
N TYR A 20 -4.75 23.94 -0.63
CA TYR A 20 -5.05 25.03 0.27
C TYR A 20 -4.31 24.91 1.61
N LEU A 21 -4.40 23.73 2.25
CA LEU A 21 -3.75 23.48 3.54
C LEU A 21 -2.23 23.62 3.49
N LEU A 22 -1.59 23.15 2.42
CA LEU A 22 -0.14 23.31 2.23
C LEU A 22 0.26 24.79 2.11
N ARG A 23 -0.54 25.61 1.42
CA ARG A 23 -0.30 27.05 1.34
C ARG A 23 -0.44 27.74 2.70
N GLU A 24 -1.49 27.40 3.46
CA GLU A 24 -1.69 27.92 4.82
C GLU A 24 -0.53 27.51 5.75
N GLN A 25 0.07 26.35 5.54
CA GLN A 25 1.27 25.90 6.25
C GLN A 25 2.56 26.60 5.78
N GLY A 26 2.47 27.49 4.78
CA GLY A 26 3.57 28.32 4.32
C GLY A 26 4.44 27.71 3.22
N TYR A 27 4.07 26.55 2.65
CA TYR A 27 4.78 25.95 1.52
C TYR A 27 4.57 26.75 0.22
N GLU A 28 5.56 26.69 -0.66
CA GLU A 28 5.42 27.06 -2.07
C GLU A 28 4.87 25.83 -2.82
N VAL A 29 3.61 25.88 -3.23
CA VAL A 29 2.92 24.75 -3.85
C VAL A 29 2.95 24.84 -5.36
N VAL A 30 3.33 23.76 -6.03
CA VAL A 30 3.24 23.56 -7.49
C VAL A 30 2.27 22.41 -7.75
N GLY A 31 1.16 22.66 -8.43
CA GLY A 31 0.18 21.66 -8.80
C GLY A 31 0.60 20.85 -10.03
N VAL A 32 0.34 19.56 -10.03
CA VAL A 32 0.53 18.69 -11.19
C VAL A 32 -0.62 17.72 -11.35
N THR A 33 -1.14 17.58 -12.57
CA THR A 33 -2.09 16.52 -12.95
C THR A 33 -1.37 15.53 -13.87
N MET A 34 -1.40 14.25 -13.50
CA MET A 34 -0.93 13.17 -14.37
C MET A 34 -2.03 12.80 -15.36
N LYS A 35 -1.72 12.86 -16.64
CA LYS A 35 -2.54 12.29 -17.70
C LYS A 35 -2.11 10.82 -17.85
N VAL A 36 -2.97 9.91 -17.48
CA VAL A 36 -2.70 8.45 -17.48
C VAL A 36 -3.47 7.69 -18.56
N TRP A 37 -4.27 8.40 -19.39
CA TRP A 37 -5.06 7.81 -20.47
C TRP A 37 -4.57 8.28 -21.83
N PRO A 38 -4.48 7.37 -22.84
CA PRO A 38 -4.29 7.75 -24.22
C PRO A 38 -5.43 8.66 -24.71
N GLN A 39 -5.13 9.58 -25.63
CA GLN A 39 -6.14 10.52 -26.16
C GLN A 39 -7.32 9.82 -26.85
N ASP A 40 -7.08 8.63 -27.39
CA ASP A 40 -8.06 7.86 -28.16
C ASP A 40 -9.17 7.22 -27.30
N CYS A 41 -9.02 7.26 -25.95
CA CYS A 41 -10.00 6.74 -25.01
C CYS A 41 -10.93 7.81 -24.42
N ILE A 42 -11.02 9.00 -25.04
CA ILE A 42 -11.74 10.19 -24.54
C ILE A 42 -13.23 9.91 -24.27
N SER A 43 -13.89 9.09 -25.09
CA SER A 43 -15.32 8.78 -24.92
C SER A 43 -15.65 7.93 -23.67
N ARG A 44 -14.65 7.37 -22.99
CA ARG A 44 -14.81 6.55 -21.78
C ARG A 44 -14.31 7.23 -20.51
N ALA A 45 -13.69 8.42 -20.63
CA ALA A 45 -12.94 9.08 -19.55
C ALA A 45 -13.64 10.34 -19.00
N GLU A 46 -14.83 10.70 -19.48
CA GLU A 46 -15.48 11.99 -19.14
C GLU A 46 -15.71 12.18 -17.63
N ASP A 47 -15.94 11.10 -16.88
CA ASP A 47 -16.26 11.16 -15.44
C ASP A 47 -15.13 10.66 -14.52
N LYS A 48 -13.92 10.39 -15.02
CA LYS A 48 -12.83 9.78 -14.20
C LYS A 48 -11.75 10.77 -13.81
N CYS A 49 -11.00 10.46 -12.74
CA CYS A 49 -10.05 11.36 -12.08
C CYS A 49 -8.84 11.83 -12.93
N CYS A 50 -8.71 11.40 -14.18
CA CYS A 50 -7.63 11.79 -15.10
C CYS A 50 -8.12 12.21 -16.50
N GLY A 51 -9.44 12.34 -16.70
CA GLY A 51 -10.04 12.79 -17.96
C GLY A 51 -9.90 14.29 -18.19
N PRO A 52 -10.29 14.83 -19.38
CA PRO A 52 -10.21 16.25 -19.71
C PRO A 52 -10.90 17.16 -18.69
N GLN A 53 -12.06 16.74 -18.17
CA GLN A 53 -12.78 17.47 -17.14
C GLN A 53 -11.99 17.55 -15.82
N ALA A 54 -11.36 16.46 -15.42
CA ALA A 54 -10.54 16.44 -14.19
C ALA A 54 -9.32 17.39 -14.31
N VAL A 55 -8.71 17.46 -15.49
CA VAL A 55 -7.62 18.42 -15.77
C VAL A 55 -8.15 19.84 -15.72
N ALA A 56 -9.33 20.13 -16.30
CA ALA A 56 -9.96 21.44 -16.26
C ALA A 56 -10.31 21.86 -14.81
N ASP A 57 -10.88 20.93 -14.03
CA ASP A 57 -11.19 21.15 -12.61
C ASP A 57 -9.93 21.46 -11.80
N ALA A 58 -8.85 20.68 -12.00
CA ALA A 58 -7.57 20.89 -11.34
C ALA A 58 -6.95 22.25 -11.68
N ARG A 59 -7.01 22.66 -12.96
CA ARG A 59 -6.55 24.00 -13.40
C ARG A 59 -7.37 25.11 -12.77
N GLY A 60 -8.71 24.97 -12.72
CA GLY A 60 -9.59 25.94 -12.11
C GLY A 60 -9.30 26.13 -10.61
N VAL A 61 -9.07 25.03 -9.90
CA VAL A 61 -8.67 25.05 -8.48
C VAL A 61 -7.28 25.69 -8.32
N ALA A 62 -6.31 25.30 -9.10
CA ALA A 62 -4.96 25.87 -9.05
C ALA A 62 -4.98 27.39 -9.27
N HIS A 63 -5.77 27.86 -10.25
CA HIS A 63 -5.98 29.29 -10.48
C HIS A 63 -6.63 29.99 -9.26
N ALA A 64 -7.67 29.42 -8.69
CA ALA A 64 -8.33 29.95 -7.49
C ALA A 64 -7.38 30.02 -6.29
N LEU A 65 -6.49 29.01 -6.16
CA LEU A 65 -5.47 28.99 -5.12
C LEU A 65 -4.24 29.84 -5.46
N GLY A 66 -4.10 30.41 -6.66
CA GLY A 66 -2.93 31.19 -7.08
C GLY A 66 -1.63 30.36 -7.10
N ILE A 67 -1.71 29.08 -7.48
CA ILE A 67 -0.54 28.19 -7.62
C ILE A 67 -0.30 27.81 -9.08
N PRO A 68 0.97 27.67 -9.52
CA PRO A 68 1.28 27.17 -10.85
C PRO A 68 0.80 25.72 -10.99
N HIS A 69 0.32 25.34 -12.19
CA HIS A 69 -0.21 24.01 -12.46
C HIS A 69 0.32 23.49 -13.80
N TYR A 70 0.80 22.26 -13.79
CA TYR A 70 1.31 21.55 -14.95
C TYR A 70 0.52 20.27 -15.20
N VAL A 71 0.46 19.85 -16.46
CA VAL A 71 -0.05 18.54 -16.86
C VAL A 71 1.13 17.73 -17.38
N VAL A 72 1.34 16.55 -16.84
CA VAL A 72 2.39 15.64 -17.25
C VAL A 72 1.77 14.38 -17.87
N ASP A 73 2.30 13.97 -19.01
CA ASP A 73 1.87 12.74 -19.66
C ASP A 73 2.61 11.56 -19.03
N GLU A 74 1.87 10.64 -18.46
CA GLU A 74 2.34 9.41 -17.82
C GLU A 74 1.60 8.18 -18.40
N ALA A 75 0.94 8.30 -19.57
CA ALA A 75 0.12 7.24 -20.13
C ALA A 75 0.92 5.95 -20.34
N ASP A 76 2.10 6.03 -20.99
CA ASP A 76 2.96 4.86 -21.25
C ASP A 76 3.46 4.21 -19.95
N GLN A 77 3.80 5.03 -18.96
CA GLN A 77 4.27 4.52 -17.67
C GLN A 77 3.14 3.88 -16.86
N PHE A 78 1.95 4.48 -16.92
CA PHE A 78 0.77 3.92 -16.27
C PHE A 78 0.37 2.59 -16.91
N GLU A 79 0.41 2.52 -18.24
CA GLU A 79 0.15 1.29 -18.97
C GLU A 79 1.10 0.18 -18.52
N ARG A 80 2.41 0.42 -18.61
CA ARG A 80 3.43 -0.57 -18.28
C ARG A 80 3.46 -0.97 -16.80
N LEU A 81 3.35 -0.01 -15.88
CA LEU A 81 3.56 -0.25 -14.45
C LEU A 81 2.29 -0.63 -13.68
N VAL A 82 1.11 -0.32 -14.23
CA VAL A 82 -0.16 -0.53 -13.55
C VAL A 82 -1.09 -1.45 -14.32
N ILE A 83 -1.30 -1.19 -15.62
CA ILE A 83 -2.24 -1.98 -16.42
C ILE A 83 -1.66 -3.34 -16.80
N ASP A 84 -0.40 -3.38 -17.27
CA ASP A 84 0.26 -4.65 -17.61
C ASP A 84 0.48 -5.51 -16.36
N TYR A 85 0.85 -4.89 -15.23
CA TYR A 85 0.88 -5.58 -13.94
C TYR A 85 -0.50 -6.17 -13.59
N PHE A 86 -1.58 -5.39 -13.74
CA PHE A 86 -2.93 -5.84 -13.46
C PHE A 86 -3.32 -7.06 -14.31
N ALA A 87 -3.04 -7.03 -15.60
CA ALA A 87 -3.34 -8.13 -16.50
C ALA A 87 -2.49 -9.37 -16.21
N SER A 88 -1.18 -9.20 -16.01
CA SER A 88 -0.26 -10.32 -15.72
C SER A 88 -0.56 -11.03 -14.40
N GLU A 89 -1.00 -10.31 -13.38
CA GLU A 89 -1.40 -10.94 -12.11
C GLU A 89 -2.65 -11.83 -12.30
N TYR A 90 -3.64 -11.37 -13.06
CA TYR A 90 -4.81 -12.20 -13.37
C TYR A 90 -4.44 -13.42 -14.21
N GLN A 91 -3.58 -13.28 -15.21
CA GLN A 91 -3.08 -14.42 -16.00
C GLN A 91 -2.32 -15.44 -15.13
N ALA A 92 -1.69 -14.98 -14.07
CA ALA A 92 -1.03 -15.85 -13.08
C ALA A 92 -1.99 -16.37 -11.98
N GLY A 93 -3.30 -16.27 -12.15
CA GLY A 93 -4.30 -16.72 -11.17
C GLY A 93 -4.28 -15.92 -9.85
N ARG A 94 -3.72 -14.71 -9.83
CA ARG A 94 -3.64 -13.84 -8.65
C ARG A 94 -4.54 -12.63 -8.81
N THR A 95 -4.98 -12.07 -7.69
CA THR A 95 -5.81 -10.86 -7.68
C THR A 95 -4.97 -9.63 -7.39
N PRO A 96 -4.74 -8.74 -8.39
CA PRO A 96 -3.86 -7.59 -8.25
C PRO A 96 -4.40 -6.50 -7.33
N ASN A 97 -3.48 -5.64 -6.85
CA ASN A 97 -3.82 -4.37 -6.22
C ASN A 97 -3.17 -3.20 -6.99
N PRO A 98 -3.78 -2.73 -8.08
CA PRO A 98 -3.20 -1.72 -8.95
C PRO A 98 -3.04 -0.35 -8.27
N CYS A 99 -3.84 -0.04 -7.23
CA CYS A 99 -3.74 1.21 -6.50
C CYS A 99 -2.43 1.31 -5.71
N VAL A 100 -1.95 0.20 -5.14
CA VAL A 100 -0.65 0.15 -4.47
C VAL A 100 0.46 0.44 -5.47
N MET A 101 0.45 -0.24 -6.64
CA MET A 101 1.45 -0.04 -7.70
C MET A 101 1.44 1.41 -8.23
N CYS A 102 0.26 1.98 -8.46
CA CYS A 102 0.13 3.38 -8.88
C CYS A 102 0.73 4.36 -7.86
N ASN A 103 0.49 4.14 -6.57
CA ASN A 103 1.07 4.99 -5.53
C ASN A 103 2.59 4.86 -5.49
N GLU A 104 3.11 3.64 -5.42
CA GLU A 104 4.54 3.38 -5.26
C GLU A 104 5.35 3.82 -6.50
N LYS A 105 4.93 3.36 -7.69
CA LYS A 105 5.75 3.52 -8.91
C LYS A 105 5.53 4.87 -9.58
N LEU A 106 4.30 5.36 -9.62
CA LEU A 106 3.97 6.60 -10.35
C LEU A 106 3.91 7.81 -9.43
N LYS A 107 2.97 7.84 -8.45
CA LYS A 107 2.75 9.05 -7.65
C LYS A 107 3.95 9.39 -6.77
N PHE A 108 4.53 8.42 -6.08
CA PHE A 108 5.69 8.64 -5.20
C PHE A 108 7.02 8.15 -5.84
N GLY A 109 6.96 7.58 -7.04
CA GLY A 109 8.11 7.20 -7.86
C GLY A 109 8.39 8.22 -8.97
N ASN A 110 7.81 8.03 -10.16
CA ASN A 110 8.07 8.87 -11.34
C ASN A 110 7.81 10.35 -11.10
N LEU A 111 6.71 10.69 -10.42
CA LEU A 111 6.35 12.07 -10.14
C LEU A 111 7.35 12.73 -9.19
N TRP A 112 8.01 11.97 -8.30
CA TRP A 112 9.12 12.47 -7.49
C TRP A 112 10.33 12.92 -8.31
N SER A 113 10.67 12.19 -9.37
CA SER A 113 11.76 12.59 -10.27
C SER A 113 11.47 13.95 -10.93
N LYS A 114 10.19 14.18 -11.31
CA LYS A 114 9.75 15.47 -11.86
C LYS A 114 9.72 16.58 -10.80
N ALA A 115 9.32 16.24 -9.58
CA ALA A 115 9.37 17.16 -8.44
C ALA A 115 10.78 17.69 -8.20
N ARG A 116 11.77 16.79 -8.21
CA ARG A 116 13.19 17.17 -8.08
C ARG A 116 13.65 18.11 -9.20
N ALA A 117 13.25 17.81 -10.44
CA ALA A 117 13.61 18.67 -11.59
C ALA A 117 13.01 20.08 -11.49
N LEU A 118 11.88 20.23 -10.78
CA LEU A 118 11.22 21.52 -10.48
C LEU A 118 11.74 22.16 -9.18
N GLY A 119 12.77 21.59 -8.55
CA GLY A 119 13.34 22.10 -7.31
C GLY A 119 12.40 21.95 -6.10
N CYS A 120 11.51 20.94 -6.10
CA CYS A 120 10.64 20.66 -4.97
C CYS A 120 11.33 19.78 -3.92
N ASP A 121 11.10 20.10 -2.65
CA ASP A 121 11.62 19.38 -1.49
C ASP A 121 10.73 18.19 -1.13
N TYR A 122 9.42 18.29 -1.42
CA TYR A 122 8.39 17.31 -1.08
C TYR A 122 7.46 17.02 -2.24
N ILE A 123 6.77 15.90 -2.12
CA ILE A 123 5.62 15.53 -2.94
C ILE A 123 4.41 15.36 -2.04
N ALA A 124 3.27 15.91 -2.42
CA ALA A 124 2.03 15.85 -1.65
C ALA A 124 0.89 15.24 -2.47
N THR A 125 -0.04 14.61 -1.77
CA THR A 125 -1.27 14.07 -2.33
C THR A 125 -2.45 14.26 -1.40
N GLY A 126 -3.67 14.14 -1.92
CA GLY A 126 -4.92 14.15 -1.14
C GLY A 126 -5.24 12.81 -0.46
N HIS A 127 -4.27 11.98 -0.11
CA HIS A 127 -4.53 10.73 0.58
C HIS A 127 -4.90 10.94 2.05
N TYR A 128 -5.84 10.13 2.52
CA TYR A 128 -6.22 10.00 3.92
C TYR A 128 -5.29 9.01 4.63
N ALA A 129 -4.13 9.46 4.98
CA ALA A 129 -3.15 8.76 5.82
C ALA A 129 -2.33 9.80 6.56
N ILE A 130 -1.71 9.45 7.68
CA ILE A 130 -0.82 10.34 8.42
C ILE A 130 0.61 9.88 8.15
N ILE A 131 1.45 10.81 7.71
CA ILE A 131 2.90 10.58 7.60
C ILE A 131 3.58 11.55 8.56
N ASP A 132 4.11 11.01 9.66
CA ASP A 132 4.86 11.76 10.66
C ASP A 132 6.35 11.72 10.33
N HIS A 133 6.96 12.89 10.16
CA HIS A 133 8.40 13.01 9.98
C HIS A 133 9.07 13.15 11.34
N VAL A 134 9.92 12.21 11.69
CA VAL A 134 10.61 12.17 12.98
C VAL A 134 12.08 12.52 12.76
N VAL A 135 12.53 13.56 13.45
CA VAL A 135 13.94 13.92 13.52
C VAL A 135 14.54 13.21 14.75
N ALA A 136 15.53 12.36 14.53
CA ALA A 136 16.30 11.79 15.63
C ALA A 136 17.18 12.89 16.22
N ALA A 137 16.91 13.30 17.46
CA ALA A 137 17.79 14.22 18.19
C ALA A 137 19.16 13.55 18.36
N CYS A 138 20.21 14.27 17.97
CA CYS A 138 21.58 13.83 18.19
C CYS A 138 21.85 13.83 19.71
N GLY A 139 21.87 12.66 20.35
CA GLY A 139 22.21 12.54 21.78
C GLY A 139 21.46 11.50 22.59
N ASP A 140 20.37 10.93 22.12
CA ASP A 140 19.58 10.01 22.92
C ASP A 140 19.47 8.62 22.27
N ARG A 141 20.30 7.69 22.77
CA ARG A 141 20.15 6.27 22.45
C ARG A 141 18.90 5.76 23.17
N GLY A 142 17.74 5.81 22.51
CA GLY A 142 16.61 5.01 22.91
C GLY A 142 15.34 5.69 23.42
N ARG A 143 15.25 7.02 23.46
CA ARG A 143 13.99 7.70 23.79
C ARG A 143 13.44 8.47 22.59
N VAL A 144 12.37 7.97 22.01
CA VAL A 144 11.56 8.70 21.02
C VAL A 144 10.53 9.51 21.80
N ASP A 145 10.76 10.81 21.93
CA ASP A 145 9.77 11.71 22.52
C ASP A 145 8.67 11.98 21.47
N SER A 146 7.49 11.43 21.70
CA SER A 146 6.33 11.52 20.80
C SER A 146 5.66 12.89 20.79
N ARG A 147 6.22 13.91 21.43
CA ARG A 147 5.57 15.21 21.67
C ARG A 147 5.90 16.31 20.67
N THR A 148 6.73 16.10 19.68
CA THR A 148 7.24 17.20 18.83
C THR A 148 6.80 17.20 17.37
N ALA A 149 5.71 16.56 17.00
CA ALA A 149 5.24 16.55 15.60
C ALA A 149 4.14 17.57 15.28
N SER A 150 3.82 18.50 16.18
CA SER A 150 2.83 19.56 15.89
C SER A 150 3.55 20.91 15.82
N GLY A 151 3.87 21.35 14.59
CA GLY A 151 4.21 22.75 14.31
C GLY A 151 5.70 23.09 14.10
N ALA A 152 6.60 22.14 13.90
CA ALA A 152 8.00 22.47 13.65
C ALA A 152 8.25 22.77 12.16
N THR A 153 8.32 24.04 11.78
CA THR A 153 8.92 24.54 10.53
C THR A 153 10.45 24.48 10.63
N GLY A 154 11.00 23.26 10.82
CA GLY A 154 12.44 23.04 10.89
C GLY A 154 12.94 22.34 9.63
N VAL A 155 14.09 22.78 9.12
CA VAL A 155 14.84 22.08 8.06
C VAL A 155 15.17 20.69 8.57
N ILE A 156 14.56 19.65 7.99
CA ILE A 156 14.83 18.26 8.36
C ILE A 156 16.15 17.86 7.72
N ASP A 157 17.16 17.56 8.52
CA ASP A 157 18.41 16.97 8.04
C ASP A 157 18.11 15.56 7.50
N PRO A 158 18.35 15.30 6.19
CA PRO A 158 18.05 14.00 5.59
C PRO A 158 18.82 12.82 6.18
N GLY A 159 19.88 13.08 6.93
CA GLY A 159 20.78 12.04 7.44
C GLY A 159 20.25 11.22 8.60
N TYR A 160 19.32 11.77 9.42
CA TYR A 160 18.85 11.14 10.64
C TYR A 160 17.33 11.12 10.81
N SER A 161 16.57 11.45 9.78
CA SER A 161 15.11 11.45 9.83
C SER A 161 14.52 10.17 9.29
N TYR A 162 13.45 9.69 9.89
CA TYR A 162 12.59 8.65 9.35
C TYR A 162 11.14 9.11 9.35
N ALA A 163 10.29 8.44 8.59
CA ALA A 163 8.87 8.73 8.53
C ALA A 163 8.06 7.55 9.06
N VAL A 164 6.98 7.85 9.77
CA VAL A 164 6.02 6.88 10.31
C VAL A 164 4.71 7.03 9.58
N LEU A 165 4.27 5.97 8.90
CA LEU A 165 2.97 5.90 8.26
C LEU A 165 1.93 5.41 9.26
N ARG A 166 0.79 6.13 9.36
CA ARG A 166 -0.31 5.79 10.26
C ARG A 166 -1.65 5.86 9.56
N LYS A 167 -2.63 5.16 10.12
CA LYS A 167 -4.04 5.30 9.72
C LYS A 167 -4.50 6.74 9.89
N SER A 168 -5.36 7.21 9.00
CA SER A 168 -5.97 8.54 9.12
C SER A 168 -6.94 8.61 10.31
N VAL A 169 -7.26 9.84 10.73
CA VAL A 169 -8.30 10.09 11.76
C VAL A 169 -9.67 9.63 11.26
N ASP A 170 -9.99 9.88 10.00
CA ASP A 170 -11.21 9.34 9.37
C ASP A 170 -10.99 7.88 8.97
N ARG A 171 -11.35 6.95 9.87
CA ARG A 171 -11.16 5.49 9.68
C ARG A 171 -11.94 4.93 8.49
N ARG A 172 -13.03 5.58 8.07
CA ARG A 172 -13.82 5.16 6.90
C ARG A 172 -13.16 5.53 5.58
N LYS A 173 -12.26 6.52 5.61
CA LYS A 173 -11.51 7.01 4.45
C LYS A 173 -10.03 6.63 4.50
N ASP A 174 -9.59 5.91 5.53
CA ASP A 174 -8.19 5.56 5.72
C ASP A 174 -7.60 4.85 4.49
N GLN A 175 -6.52 5.41 3.96
CA GLN A 175 -5.83 4.92 2.76
C GLN A 175 -4.39 4.47 3.07
N SER A 176 -4.02 4.33 4.34
CA SER A 176 -2.70 3.85 4.75
C SER A 176 -2.38 2.47 4.17
N TYR A 177 -3.42 1.63 3.97
CA TYR A 177 -3.33 0.34 3.30
C TYR A 177 -2.69 0.43 1.89
N PHE A 178 -3.00 1.46 1.11
CA PHE A 178 -2.47 1.62 -0.24
C PHE A 178 -1.08 2.26 -0.30
N LEU A 179 -0.55 2.68 0.86
CA LEU A 179 0.75 3.36 0.98
C LEU A 179 1.80 2.50 1.69
N PHE A 180 1.47 1.27 2.11
CA PHE A 180 2.39 0.40 2.84
C PHE A 180 3.67 0.07 2.07
N SER A 181 3.59 0.05 0.74
CA SER A 181 4.72 -0.29 -0.13
C SER A 181 5.73 0.86 -0.30
N LEU A 182 5.40 2.07 0.17
CA LEU A 182 6.32 3.20 0.09
C LEU A 182 7.53 2.97 0.98
N HIS A 183 8.72 3.03 0.38
CA HIS A 183 9.98 2.95 1.11
C HIS A 183 10.25 4.21 1.93
N GLN A 184 11.12 4.12 2.93
CA GLN A 184 11.49 5.27 3.77
C GLN A 184 12.02 6.46 2.97
N THR A 185 12.70 6.23 1.86
CA THR A 185 13.16 7.29 0.95
C THR A 185 12.01 8.07 0.31
N GLN A 186 10.86 7.42 0.07
CA GLN A 186 9.64 8.04 -0.46
C GLN A 186 8.84 8.68 0.68
N LEU A 187 8.62 7.96 1.79
CA LEU A 187 7.85 8.45 2.94
C LEU A 187 8.43 9.74 3.53
N ARG A 188 9.76 9.85 3.64
CA ARG A 188 10.45 11.06 4.13
C ARG A 188 10.22 12.31 3.25
N ARG A 189 9.75 12.14 2.04
CA ARG A 189 9.46 13.22 1.09
C ARG A 189 7.96 13.38 0.80
N ALA A 190 7.12 12.52 1.38
CA ALA A 190 5.68 12.50 1.15
C ALA A 190 4.94 13.33 2.19
N LEU A 191 3.97 14.11 1.74
CA LEU A 191 3.06 14.86 2.59
C LEU A 191 1.61 14.47 2.29
N THR A 192 0.84 14.22 3.34
CA THR A 192 -0.58 13.84 3.27
C THR A 192 -1.39 14.74 4.21
N PRO A 193 -1.64 16.00 3.84
CA PRO A 193 -2.19 17.01 4.76
C PRO A 193 -3.60 16.69 5.27
N LEU A 194 -4.34 15.79 4.59
CA LEU A 194 -5.69 15.41 4.96
C LEU A 194 -5.77 14.34 6.05
N GLY A 195 -4.70 13.64 6.35
CA GLY A 195 -4.71 12.48 7.23
C GLY A 195 -5.25 12.74 8.65
N ARG A 196 -5.18 14.01 9.11
CA ARG A 196 -5.66 14.42 10.44
C ARG A 196 -7.05 15.06 10.42
N MET A 197 -7.79 14.94 9.31
CA MET A 197 -9.08 15.59 9.12
C MET A 197 -10.17 14.56 8.75
N MET A 198 -11.41 14.89 9.16
CA MET A 198 -12.59 14.14 8.76
C MET A 198 -13.10 14.66 7.40
N LYS A 199 -13.64 13.75 6.56
CA LYS A 199 -14.17 14.11 5.23
C LYS A 199 -15.18 15.27 5.23
N PRO A 200 -16.13 15.37 6.19
CA PRO A 200 -17.04 16.52 6.27
C PRO A 200 -16.31 17.86 6.41
N GLN A 201 -15.27 17.93 7.22
CA GLN A 201 -14.47 19.16 7.41
C GLN A 201 -13.79 19.58 6.10
N ILE A 202 -13.26 18.61 5.34
CA ILE A 202 -12.64 18.87 4.04
C ILE A 202 -13.66 19.44 3.05
N ARG A 203 -14.87 18.89 2.99
CA ARG A 203 -15.94 19.42 2.14
C ARG A 203 -16.39 20.83 2.58
N GLU A 204 -16.42 21.11 3.87
CA GLU A 204 -16.74 22.44 4.40
C GLU A 204 -15.69 23.48 3.98
N ILE A 205 -14.39 23.14 4.11
CA ILE A 205 -13.31 24.00 3.60
C ILE A 205 -13.46 24.24 2.10
N ALA A 206 -13.72 23.21 1.31
CA ALA A 206 -13.89 23.36 -0.13
C ALA A 206 -15.05 24.30 -0.48
N ARG A 207 -16.17 24.23 0.25
CA ARG A 207 -17.33 25.13 0.08
C ARG A 207 -17.00 26.55 0.51
N SER A 208 -16.34 26.76 1.65
CA SER A 208 -15.92 28.07 2.11
C SER A 208 -14.98 28.79 1.15
N LEU A 209 -14.18 28.03 0.41
CA LEU A 209 -13.30 28.51 -0.66
C LEU A 209 -14.03 28.70 -2.01
N GLY A 210 -15.32 28.40 -2.11
CA GLY A 210 -16.08 28.49 -3.35
C GLY A 210 -15.62 27.54 -4.45
N LEU A 211 -14.97 26.41 -4.09
CA LEU A 211 -14.46 25.45 -5.08
C LEU A 211 -15.60 24.66 -5.73
N LYS A 212 -15.70 24.70 -7.05
CA LYS A 212 -16.72 23.97 -7.82
C LYS A 212 -16.73 22.45 -7.57
N VAL A 213 -15.61 21.91 -7.12
CA VAL A 213 -15.43 20.48 -6.85
C VAL A 213 -15.88 20.05 -5.45
N ALA A 214 -16.41 20.96 -4.61
CA ALA A 214 -16.76 20.69 -3.21
C ALA A 214 -17.75 19.52 -3.04
N ASP A 215 -18.71 19.39 -3.96
CA ASP A 215 -19.77 18.38 -3.92
C ASP A 215 -19.53 17.22 -4.89
N LYS A 216 -18.36 17.18 -5.55
CA LYS A 216 -17.99 16.09 -6.44
C LYS A 216 -17.95 14.75 -5.70
N ILE A 217 -18.48 13.70 -6.33
CA ILE A 217 -18.51 12.35 -5.76
C ILE A 217 -17.11 11.76 -5.76
N ASP A 218 -16.74 11.06 -4.68
CA ASP A 218 -15.45 10.39 -4.56
C ASP A 218 -15.39 9.18 -5.52
N SER A 219 -14.26 9.00 -6.19
CA SER A 219 -14.01 7.77 -6.96
C SER A 219 -13.88 6.58 -6.00
N GLN A 220 -14.70 5.55 -6.20
CA GLN A 220 -14.75 4.34 -5.35
C GLN A 220 -14.20 3.09 -6.04
N GLU A 221 -13.91 3.16 -7.34
CA GLU A 221 -13.54 2.04 -8.19
C GLU A 221 -12.11 2.15 -8.69
N ILE A 222 -11.59 1.06 -9.24
CA ILE A 222 -10.32 1.08 -9.98
C ILE A 222 -10.48 2.05 -11.16
N CYS A 223 -9.66 3.09 -11.18
CA CYS A 223 -9.86 4.24 -12.06
C CYS A 223 -9.86 3.91 -13.57
N PHE A 224 -9.22 2.81 -13.97
CA PHE A 224 -9.12 2.39 -15.35
C PHE A 224 -10.04 1.21 -15.75
N VAL A 225 -10.83 0.67 -14.80
CA VAL A 225 -11.81 -0.40 -15.09
C VAL A 225 -13.19 0.23 -15.19
N PRO A 226 -13.78 0.36 -16.41
CA PRO A 226 -15.08 0.96 -16.59
C PRO A 226 -16.19 0.11 -15.97
N GLY A 227 -17.08 0.74 -15.18
CA GLY A 227 -18.23 0.06 -14.58
C GLY A 227 -17.85 -1.06 -13.62
N ASN A 228 -16.62 -1.06 -13.12
CA ASN A 228 -16.07 -2.11 -12.25
C ASN A 228 -16.11 -3.53 -12.87
N ASP A 229 -16.18 -3.59 -14.21
CA ASP A 229 -16.15 -4.86 -14.97
C ASP A 229 -14.72 -5.17 -15.43
N TYR A 230 -13.94 -5.78 -14.52
CA TYR A 230 -12.57 -6.16 -14.82
C TYR A 230 -12.48 -7.25 -15.90
N LYS A 231 -13.51 -8.10 -16.05
CA LYS A 231 -13.53 -9.16 -17.05
C LYS A 231 -13.64 -8.58 -18.46
N ALA A 232 -14.57 -7.64 -18.66
CA ALA A 232 -14.67 -6.93 -19.92
C ALA A 232 -13.41 -6.13 -20.25
N PHE A 233 -12.79 -5.53 -19.22
CA PHE A 233 -11.52 -4.82 -19.37
C PHE A 233 -10.40 -5.77 -19.81
N LEU A 234 -10.23 -6.93 -19.15
CA LEU A 234 -9.21 -7.91 -19.51
C LEU A 234 -9.43 -8.45 -20.94
N ARG A 235 -10.65 -8.78 -21.32
CA ARG A 235 -10.98 -9.20 -22.70
C ARG A 235 -10.60 -8.14 -23.74
N SER A 236 -10.91 -6.90 -23.47
CA SER A 236 -10.54 -5.77 -24.34
C SER A 236 -9.03 -5.55 -24.41
N ARG A 237 -8.27 -5.86 -23.33
CA ARG A 237 -6.83 -5.61 -23.22
C ARG A 237 -5.99 -6.74 -23.82
N LEU A 238 -6.31 -7.97 -23.48
CA LEU A 238 -5.54 -9.14 -23.90
C LEU A 238 -5.95 -9.65 -25.26
N GLY A 239 -7.24 -9.48 -25.63
CA GLY A 239 -7.83 -10.11 -26.81
C GLY A 239 -8.37 -11.51 -26.51
N GLU A 240 -9.40 -11.93 -27.26
CA GLU A 240 -10.10 -13.20 -26.99
C GLU A 240 -9.20 -14.43 -27.15
N ASN A 241 -8.15 -14.36 -27.95
CA ASN A 241 -7.24 -15.49 -28.23
C ASN A 241 -6.30 -15.80 -27.05
N GLU A 242 -6.14 -14.89 -26.10
CA GLU A 242 -5.30 -15.07 -24.92
C GLU A 242 -6.02 -15.80 -23.78
N PHE A 243 -7.33 -16.01 -23.92
CA PHE A 243 -8.12 -16.76 -22.93
C PHE A 243 -8.20 -18.23 -23.35
N HIS A 244 -7.76 -19.09 -22.43
CA HIS A 244 -7.75 -20.52 -22.69
C HIS A 244 -8.82 -21.22 -21.86
N ARG A 245 -9.65 -22.04 -22.54
CA ARG A 245 -10.61 -22.88 -21.84
C ARG A 245 -9.91 -23.84 -20.90
N GLY A 246 -10.51 -24.03 -19.73
CA GLY A 246 -10.05 -24.95 -18.73
C GLY A 246 -11.21 -25.60 -18.00
N GLU A 247 -10.89 -26.41 -17.02
CA GLU A 247 -11.86 -27.23 -16.28
C GLU A 247 -12.05 -26.67 -14.86
N ILE A 248 -13.26 -26.87 -14.35
CA ILE A 248 -13.63 -26.53 -12.99
C ILE A 248 -13.79 -27.84 -12.21
N TYR A 249 -13.08 -27.97 -11.10
CA TYR A 249 -13.18 -29.11 -10.19
C TYR A 249 -13.66 -28.66 -8.81
N ASP A 250 -14.31 -29.54 -8.07
CA ASP A 250 -14.53 -29.29 -6.64
C ASP A 250 -13.29 -29.70 -5.81
N VAL A 251 -13.34 -29.41 -4.50
CA VAL A 251 -12.23 -29.73 -3.56
C VAL A 251 -12.00 -31.23 -3.40
N ASP A 252 -12.96 -32.09 -3.79
CA ASP A 252 -12.86 -33.55 -3.77
C ASP A 252 -12.29 -34.10 -5.09
N GLY A 253 -12.01 -33.23 -6.06
CA GLY A 253 -11.46 -33.60 -7.37
C GLY A 253 -12.54 -34.03 -8.39
N ASN A 254 -13.82 -33.80 -8.14
CA ASN A 254 -14.88 -34.10 -9.10
C ASN A 254 -15.01 -32.98 -10.13
N PHE A 255 -15.16 -33.34 -11.40
CA PHE A 255 -15.42 -32.41 -12.49
C PHE A 255 -16.78 -31.70 -12.30
N VAL A 256 -16.78 -30.39 -12.37
CA VAL A 256 -17.96 -29.54 -12.16
C VAL A 256 -18.42 -28.86 -13.46
N GLY A 257 -17.47 -28.55 -14.36
CA GLY A 257 -17.76 -27.86 -15.60
C GLY A 257 -16.52 -27.28 -16.23
N GLU A 258 -16.71 -26.37 -17.18
CA GLU A 258 -15.65 -25.68 -17.93
C GLU A 258 -15.71 -24.18 -17.69
N HIS A 259 -14.61 -23.49 -18.01
CA HIS A 259 -14.51 -22.03 -18.00
C HIS A 259 -13.75 -21.50 -19.23
N ASP A 260 -13.93 -20.22 -19.54
CA ASP A 260 -13.33 -19.58 -20.72
C ASP A 260 -11.97 -18.94 -20.47
N GLY A 261 -11.42 -19.05 -19.26
CA GLY A 261 -10.13 -18.50 -18.84
C GLY A 261 -10.07 -18.30 -17.34
N ILE A 262 -8.93 -18.68 -16.73
CA ILE A 262 -8.69 -18.57 -15.30
C ILE A 262 -8.69 -17.10 -14.83
N GLU A 263 -8.29 -16.19 -15.70
CA GLU A 263 -8.23 -14.74 -15.47
C GLU A 263 -9.59 -14.12 -15.13
N LEU A 264 -10.67 -14.83 -15.49
CA LEU A 264 -12.03 -14.37 -15.24
C LEU A 264 -12.55 -14.73 -13.85
N PHE A 265 -11.67 -15.28 -13.01
CA PHE A 265 -12.03 -15.73 -11.66
C PHE A 265 -11.17 -15.04 -10.58
N THR A 266 -11.74 -14.99 -9.38
CA THR A 266 -11.08 -14.46 -8.18
C THR A 266 -11.49 -15.33 -7.01
N ILE A 267 -10.56 -15.63 -6.10
CA ILE A 267 -10.86 -16.40 -4.88
C ILE A 267 -11.98 -15.73 -4.09
N GLY A 268 -12.96 -16.52 -3.65
CA GLY A 268 -14.18 -16.08 -3.00
C GLY A 268 -15.32 -15.68 -3.95
N GLN A 269 -15.10 -15.72 -5.28
CA GLN A 269 -16.15 -15.44 -6.26
C GLN A 269 -17.23 -16.52 -6.23
N ARG A 270 -18.50 -16.08 -6.16
CA ARG A 270 -19.68 -16.95 -6.22
C ARG A 270 -20.38 -16.88 -7.59
N LYS A 271 -20.41 -15.71 -8.22
CA LYS A 271 -21.15 -15.49 -9.46
C LYS A 271 -20.39 -16.06 -10.67
N GLY A 272 -21.14 -16.60 -11.64
CA GLY A 272 -20.56 -17.12 -12.89
C GLY A 272 -19.93 -18.51 -12.76
N LEU A 273 -20.24 -19.26 -11.70
CA LEU A 273 -19.91 -20.67 -11.56
C LEU A 273 -21.04 -21.56 -12.08
N PRO A 274 -20.74 -22.78 -12.54
CA PRO A 274 -21.75 -23.74 -12.97
C PRO A 274 -22.80 -24.00 -11.87
N GLY A 275 -24.09 -24.04 -12.24
CA GLY A 275 -25.20 -24.31 -11.35
C GLY A 275 -25.32 -25.78 -10.99
N GLY A 276 -26.37 -26.11 -10.20
CA GLY A 276 -26.74 -27.50 -9.88
C GLY A 276 -26.33 -28.01 -8.50
N SER A 277 -25.65 -27.19 -7.68
CA SER A 277 -25.38 -27.54 -6.27
C SER A 277 -26.49 -27.07 -5.34
N LEU A 278 -26.79 -27.88 -4.31
CA LEU A 278 -27.70 -27.53 -3.20
C LEU A 278 -27.12 -26.45 -2.27
N ARG A 279 -25.79 -26.31 -2.24
CA ARG A 279 -25.07 -25.31 -1.46
C ARG A 279 -24.40 -24.27 -2.37
N PRO A 280 -24.24 -23.00 -1.93
CA PRO A 280 -23.48 -22.01 -2.68
C PRO A 280 -22.03 -22.48 -2.87
N ARG A 281 -21.54 -22.44 -4.11
CA ARG A 281 -20.13 -22.69 -4.43
C ARG A 281 -19.35 -21.40 -4.54
N TYR A 282 -18.07 -21.46 -4.22
CA TYR A 282 -17.11 -20.35 -4.28
C TYR A 282 -15.83 -20.83 -4.95
N VAL A 283 -15.13 -19.93 -5.64
CA VAL A 283 -13.77 -20.20 -6.08
C VAL A 283 -12.86 -20.25 -4.87
N VAL A 284 -12.20 -21.40 -4.66
CA VAL A 284 -11.31 -21.66 -3.52
C VAL A 284 -9.85 -21.50 -3.93
N ASP A 285 -9.49 -22.00 -5.11
CA ASP A 285 -8.14 -21.86 -5.67
C ASP A 285 -8.18 -21.70 -7.20
N LEU A 286 -7.11 -21.15 -7.74
CA LEU A 286 -6.88 -20.94 -9.18
C LEU A 286 -5.51 -21.54 -9.51
N ASP A 287 -5.48 -22.59 -10.33
CA ASP A 287 -4.25 -23.23 -10.77
C ASP A 287 -3.85 -22.82 -12.18
N PRO A 288 -2.90 -21.87 -12.33
CA PRO A 288 -2.45 -21.42 -13.64
C PRO A 288 -1.62 -22.44 -14.40
N GLU A 289 -0.98 -23.42 -13.74
CA GLU A 289 -0.16 -24.41 -14.39
C GLU A 289 -0.99 -25.45 -15.13
N THR A 290 -2.11 -25.86 -14.53
CA THR A 290 -3.04 -26.80 -15.14
C THR A 290 -4.27 -26.12 -15.74
N ASN A 291 -4.35 -24.79 -15.66
CA ASN A 291 -5.50 -23.97 -16.07
C ASN A 291 -6.83 -24.46 -15.45
N ARG A 292 -6.82 -24.71 -14.15
CA ARG A 292 -7.98 -25.23 -13.40
C ARG A 292 -8.50 -24.20 -12.39
N VAL A 293 -9.82 -24.18 -12.25
CA VAL A 293 -10.53 -23.45 -11.20
C VAL A 293 -11.05 -24.47 -10.18
N ILE A 294 -10.64 -24.32 -8.93
CA ILE A 294 -11.12 -25.18 -7.84
C ILE A 294 -12.25 -24.46 -7.11
N VAL A 295 -13.37 -25.17 -6.92
CA VAL A 295 -14.54 -24.63 -6.23
C VAL A 295 -14.88 -25.48 -5.01
N GLY A 296 -15.38 -24.83 -3.98
CA GLY A 296 -15.78 -25.45 -2.73
C GLY A 296 -16.92 -24.71 -2.06
N ASP A 297 -17.18 -25.02 -0.81
CA ASP A 297 -18.14 -24.27 -0.01
C ASP A 297 -17.51 -23.11 0.77
N ALA A 298 -18.27 -22.50 1.67
CA ALA A 298 -17.79 -21.32 2.40
C ALA A 298 -16.69 -21.64 3.43
N ASP A 299 -16.61 -22.89 3.88
CA ASP A 299 -15.65 -23.32 4.89
C ASP A 299 -14.28 -23.64 4.25
N ASP A 300 -14.28 -24.06 2.98
CA ASP A 300 -13.06 -24.26 2.19
C ASP A 300 -12.28 -22.95 1.90
N LEU A 301 -12.95 -21.79 2.05
CA LEU A 301 -12.32 -20.48 1.91
C LEU A 301 -11.54 -20.03 3.16
N VAL A 302 -11.68 -20.74 4.26
CA VAL A 302 -11.13 -20.32 5.55
C VAL A 302 -9.63 -20.61 5.62
N ALA A 303 -8.87 -19.64 6.12
CA ALA A 303 -7.45 -19.76 6.37
C ALA A 303 -7.11 -19.20 7.75
N ASP A 304 -6.28 -19.91 8.49
CA ASP A 304 -5.69 -19.53 9.76
C ASP A 304 -4.25 -19.07 9.63
N GLU A 305 -3.57 -19.44 8.52
CA GLU A 305 -2.22 -18.96 8.21
C GLU A 305 -2.02 -18.75 6.71
N PHE A 306 -1.05 -17.90 6.37
CA PHE A 306 -0.57 -17.68 5.01
C PHE A 306 0.81 -17.02 5.02
N GLU A 307 1.50 -17.06 3.88
CA GLU A 307 2.77 -16.38 3.67
C GLU A 307 2.60 -15.09 2.86
N ILE A 308 3.51 -14.16 3.11
CA ILE A 308 3.67 -12.95 2.30
C ILE A 308 5.12 -12.85 1.81
N ASP A 309 5.28 -12.35 0.58
CA ASP A 309 6.58 -12.08 -0.03
C ASP A 309 6.82 -10.58 -0.25
N ARG A 310 8.03 -10.23 -0.71
CA ARG A 310 8.41 -8.85 -1.06
C ARG A 310 8.02 -7.86 0.04
N VAL A 311 8.28 -8.21 1.30
CA VAL A 311 7.82 -7.44 2.45
C VAL A 311 8.58 -6.11 2.54
N ASN A 312 7.84 -5.01 2.62
CA ASN A 312 8.37 -3.69 2.91
C ASN A 312 8.19 -3.38 4.40
N TRP A 313 9.27 -3.51 5.18
CA TRP A 313 9.27 -3.19 6.60
C TRP A 313 9.55 -1.71 6.83
N HIS A 314 8.63 -1.00 7.48
CA HIS A 314 8.82 0.40 7.84
C HIS A 314 9.64 0.55 9.13
N ARG A 315 9.42 -0.30 10.15
CA ARG A 315 10.02 -0.12 11.47
C ARG A 315 9.93 -1.34 12.42
N VAL A 316 10.26 -2.53 12.01
CA VAL A 316 10.16 -3.70 12.89
C VAL A 316 11.26 -3.73 13.97
N VAL A 317 12.47 -3.27 13.67
CA VAL A 317 13.66 -3.49 14.49
C VAL A 317 13.69 -2.67 15.80
N ALA A 318 13.01 -1.52 15.89
CA ALA A 318 13.07 -0.65 17.06
C ALA A 318 12.02 -0.96 18.15
N MET A 319 10.93 -1.68 17.83
CA MET A 319 9.86 -1.94 18.80
C MET A 319 10.13 -3.16 19.69
N THR A 320 10.99 -4.07 19.27
CA THR A 320 11.22 -5.35 19.95
C THR A 320 12.13 -5.28 21.17
N LYS A 321 12.94 -4.23 21.31
CA LYS A 321 13.75 -4.02 22.50
C LYS A 321 13.07 -3.20 23.60
N ALA A 322 12.04 -2.44 23.30
CA ALA A 322 11.36 -1.59 24.27
C ALA A 322 10.19 -2.29 24.98
N ASP A 323 9.52 -3.24 24.31
CA ASP A 323 8.34 -3.91 24.87
C ASP A 323 8.68 -5.17 25.69
N SER A 324 9.93 -5.66 25.64
CA SER A 324 10.39 -6.81 26.45
C SER A 324 11.06 -6.41 27.78
N ALA A 325 11.22 -5.12 28.06
CA ALA A 325 11.70 -4.68 29.36
C ALA A 325 10.52 -4.57 30.34
N SER A 326 10.23 -5.64 31.06
CA SER A 326 9.49 -5.58 32.33
C SER A 326 10.22 -4.66 33.31
N PRO A 327 9.51 -3.81 34.09
CA PRO A 327 10.12 -3.01 35.12
C PRO A 327 10.34 -3.86 36.36
N LEU A 328 11.50 -4.48 36.49
CA LEU A 328 12.07 -4.98 37.76
C LEU A 328 13.49 -5.49 37.47
N ASP A 329 14.50 -4.66 37.74
CA ASP A 329 15.63 -4.93 38.62
C ASP A 329 16.57 -3.72 38.62
N GLU A 330 16.54 -2.99 39.72
CA GLU A 330 17.64 -2.13 40.15
C GLU A 330 18.69 -3.04 40.81
N GLY A 331 19.91 -3.05 40.28
CA GLY A 331 20.99 -3.84 40.86
C GLY A 331 22.32 -3.62 40.17
N GLU A 332 23.11 -2.71 40.80
CA GLU A 332 24.56 -2.67 40.89
C GLU A 332 25.47 -2.61 39.65
N GLY A 333 26.26 -1.55 39.65
CA GLY A 333 27.28 -1.23 38.68
C GLY A 333 28.52 -2.14 38.73
N THR A 334 29.18 -2.24 37.60
CA THR A 334 30.62 -2.52 37.51
C THR A 334 31.23 -1.84 36.29
N GLU A 335 32.23 -1.02 36.52
CA GLU A 335 33.16 -0.42 35.57
C GLU A 335 33.88 -1.51 34.74
N VAL A 336 33.98 -1.34 33.44
CA VAL A 336 35.01 -2.00 32.64
C VAL A 336 35.66 -1.03 31.64
N ARG A 337 36.98 -0.98 31.77
CA ARG A 337 37.98 -0.18 31.07
C ARG A 337 37.99 -0.39 29.54
N GLY A 338 38.45 0.66 28.85
CA GLY A 338 38.59 0.77 27.40
C GLY A 338 39.62 -0.15 26.74
N ILE A 339 39.43 -0.35 25.43
CA ILE A 339 40.41 -0.90 24.49
C ILE A 339 40.39 -0.04 23.21
N PRO A 340 41.53 0.14 22.51
CA PRO A 340 41.79 1.25 21.61
C PRO A 340 41.35 1.01 20.16
N SER A 341 41.17 2.14 19.45
CA SER A 341 40.86 2.28 18.05
C SER A 341 41.93 1.71 17.11
N GLN A 342 41.52 0.94 16.08
CA GLN A 342 42.29 0.80 14.84
C GLN A 342 41.35 0.68 13.61
N ASN A 343 41.70 1.55 12.64
CA ASN A 343 41.43 1.54 11.21
C ASN A 343 39.97 1.40 10.68
N ARG A 344 39.46 2.56 10.27
CA ARG A 344 38.35 2.70 9.34
C ARG A 344 38.87 2.72 7.90
N GLU A 345 38.60 1.65 7.13
CA GLU A 345 38.48 1.74 5.69
C GLU A 345 37.05 2.10 5.29
N SER A 346 36.93 3.07 4.41
CA SER A 346 35.70 3.62 3.90
C SER A 346 34.98 2.59 3.00
N ARG A 347 33.86 2.04 3.45
CA ARG A 347 32.90 1.32 2.63
C ARG A 347 31.63 2.17 2.49
N GLU A 348 31.21 2.40 1.24
CA GLU A 348 29.90 3.02 0.95
C GLU A 348 28.77 2.19 1.58
N PRO A 349 27.73 2.85 2.16
CA PRO A 349 26.63 2.13 2.79
C PRO A 349 25.77 1.45 1.72
N SER A 350 25.56 0.14 1.87
CA SER A 350 24.60 -0.64 1.11
C SER A 350 23.18 -0.07 1.28
N PRO A 351 22.36 0.00 0.21
CA PRO A 351 20.99 0.50 0.28
C PRO A 351 20.00 -0.45 0.99
N TYR A 352 20.45 -1.60 1.46
CA TYR A 352 19.62 -2.57 2.19
C TYR A 352 20.14 -2.73 3.63
N PRO A 353 19.24 -2.85 4.64
CA PRO A 353 19.66 -3.13 6.00
C PRO A 353 20.35 -4.49 6.07
N LEU A 354 21.51 -4.53 6.72
CA LEU A 354 22.26 -5.76 6.96
C LEU A 354 21.47 -6.72 7.85
N PRO A 355 21.65 -8.05 7.71
CA PRO A 355 21.05 -9.03 8.61
C PRO A 355 21.55 -8.83 10.05
N TRP A 356 20.65 -8.98 11.01
CA TRP A 356 20.91 -8.81 12.42
C TRP A 356 21.68 -10.02 12.99
N GLU A 357 22.77 -9.76 13.73
CA GLU A 357 23.44 -10.74 14.58
C GLU A 357 22.90 -10.66 16.01
N GLY A 358 21.97 -11.51 16.39
CA GLY A 358 21.42 -11.65 17.73
C GLY A 358 21.71 -13.01 18.33
N ARG A 359 22.27 -13.06 19.53
CA ARG A 359 22.41 -14.30 20.30
C ARG A 359 21.06 -14.68 20.88
N GLY A 360 20.52 -15.83 20.47
CA GLY A 360 19.27 -16.39 20.96
C GLY A 360 19.51 -17.43 22.05
N GLU A 361 18.55 -17.56 22.95
CA GLU A 361 18.43 -18.68 23.90
C GLU A 361 17.91 -19.92 23.18
N GLU A 362 18.40 -21.08 23.60
CA GLU A 362 18.08 -22.38 22.97
C GLU A 362 16.67 -22.84 23.27
N THR A 363 15.87 -23.05 22.23
CA THR A 363 14.56 -23.74 22.31
C THR A 363 14.60 -25.07 21.53
N PRO A 364 13.70 -26.06 21.83
CA PRO A 364 13.83 -27.45 21.37
C PRO A 364 13.75 -27.59 19.85
N ARG A 365 14.45 -28.58 19.31
CA ARG A 365 14.55 -28.93 17.90
C ARG A 365 13.18 -29.15 17.24
N GLY A 366 12.88 -28.35 16.21
CA GLY A 366 11.75 -28.62 15.31
C GLY A 366 10.89 -27.40 14.95
N GLN A 367 11.21 -26.19 15.41
CA GLN A 367 10.49 -24.96 15.03
C GLN A 367 11.46 -23.94 14.41
N ASP A 368 11.05 -23.34 13.30
CA ASP A 368 11.73 -22.23 12.63
C ASP A 368 12.15 -21.17 13.66
N ARG A 369 13.45 -20.91 13.75
CA ARG A 369 14.03 -19.86 14.63
C ARG A 369 13.79 -18.47 14.04
N GLY A 370 12.57 -18.15 13.65
CA GLY A 370 12.18 -16.83 13.17
C GLY A 370 11.80 -15.92 14.35
N PHE A 371 12.25 -14.68 14.30
CA PHE A 371 11.76 -13.64 15.21
C PHE A 371 10.25 -13.46 14.98
N SER A 372 9.44 -13.49 16.04
CA SER A 372 7.98 -13.31 15.95
C SER A 372 7.48 -12.18 16.86
N PHE A 373 6.37 -11.57 16.48
CA PHE A 373 5.71 -10.51 17.24
C PHE A 373 4.21 -10.45 16.94
N GLU A 374 3.45 -9.83 17.86
CA GLU A 374 2.01 -9.66 17.74
C GLU A 374 1.65 -8.36 17.01
N ALA A 375 0.67 -8.47 16.09
CA ALA A 375 0.22 -7.34 15.29
C ALA A 375 -1.24 -7.54 14.82
N THR A 376 -1.81 -6.52 14.18
CA THR A 376 -3.09 -6.61 13.46
C THR A 376 -2.81 -6.62 11.96
N VAL A 377 -3.42 -7.55 11.22
CA VAL A 377 -3.23 -7.69 9.77
C VAL A 377 -4.50 -7.39 9.00
N LYS A 378 -4.41 -6.55 7.97
CA LYS A 378 -5.47 -6.33 6.97
C LYS A 378 -5.10 -7.05 5.68
N ILE A 379 -5.92 -8.00 5.25
CA ILE A 379 -5.73 -8.79 4.02
C ILE A 379 -6.39 -8.19 2.78
N ARG A 380 -7.10 -7.07 2.92
CA ARG A 380 -7.72 -6.26 1.86
C ARG A 380 -8.11 -4.89 2.41
N TYR A 381 -8.36 -3.92 1.55
CA TYR A 381 -8.64 -2.54 1.94
C TYR A 381 -9.77 -2.39 2.96
N ASN A 382 -10.93 -2.97 2.68
CA ASN A 382 -12.12 -2.88 3.55
C ASN A 382 -12.11 -3.88 4.72
N HIS A 383 -11.00 -4.63 4.93
CA HIS A 383 -10.88 -5.54 6.06
C HIS A 383 -10.72 -4.76 7.37
N PRO A 384 -11.40 -5.12 8.45
CA PRO A 384 -11.27 -4.41 9.74
C PRO A 384 -9.88 -4.57 10.34
N GLY A 385 -9.20 -5.67 10.05
CA GLY A 385 -7.96 -6.13 10.67
C GLY A 385 -8.23 -7.29 11.63
N THR A 386 -7.33 -8.27 11.63
CA THR A 386 -7.39 -9.46 12.50
C THR A 386 -6.09 -9.52 13.30
N PRO A 387 -6.14 -9.79 14.63
CA PRO A 387 -4.96 -10.09 15.42
C PRO A 387 -4.21 -11.29 14.84
N ALA A 388 -2.89 -11.21 14.80
CA ALA A 388 -2.04 -12.24 14.23
C ALA A 388 -0.65 -12.23 14.86
N THR A 389 -0.02 -13.39 14.91
CA THR A 389 1.41 -13.56 15.17
C THR A 389 2.16 -13.53 13.84
N ILE A 390 3.12 -12.62 13.72
CA ILE A 390 3.94 -12.44 12.54
C ILE A 390 5.28 -13.12 12.78
N VAL A 391 5.62 -14.09 11.97
CA VAL A 391 6.91 -14.81 12.02
C VAL A 391 7.76 -14.36 10.84
N LEU A 392 8.89 -13.72 11.14
CA LEU A 392 9.83 -13.27 10.10
C LEU A 392 10.58 -14.47 9.54
N SER A 393 10.62 -14.58 8.22
CA SER A 393 11.40 -15.57 7.48
C SER A 393 12.59 -14.88 6.79
N GLU A 394 13.54 -15.67 6.34
CA GLU A 394 14.60 -15.21 5.45
C GLU A 394 14.02 -14.77 4.10
N ASP A 395 14.83 -14.15 3.24
CA ASP A 395 14.44 -13.72 1.88
C ASP A 395 13.27 -12.72 1.78
N ASN A 396 13.16 -11.84 2.77
CA ASN A 396 12.13 -10.79 2.75
C ASN A 396 10.69 -11.33 2.69
N ARG A 397 10.44 -12.44 3.38
CA ARG A 397 9.14 -13.09 3.57
C ARG A 397 8.70 -13.02 5.03
N ALA A 398 7.43 -13.27 5.26
CA ALA A 398 6.89 -13.50 6.60
C ALA A 398 5.71 -14.47 6.55
N ARG A 399 5.57 -15.29 7.59
CA ARG A 399 4.40 -16.12 7.83
C ARG A 399 3.47 -15.39 8.79
N ILE A 400 2.20 -15.38 8.46
CA ILE A 400 1.13 -14.72 9.21
C ILE A 400 0.24 -15.79 9.80
N CYS A 401 0.26 -15.96 11.12
CA CYS A 401 -0.62 -16.88 11.84
C CYS A 401 -1.77 -16.06 12.44
N LEU A 402 -2.97 -16.20 11.89
CA LEU A 402 -4.16 -15.44 12.30
C LEU A 402 -4.72 -16.04 13.60
N HIS A 403 -5.08 -15.22 14.59
CA HIS A 403 -5.73 -15.69 15.82
C HIS A 403 -7.20 -16.08 15.59
N GLU A 404 -7.81 -15.51 14.55
CA GLU A 404 -9.15 -15.84 14.08
C GLU A 404 -9.09 -16.16 12.60
N PRO A 405 -9.49 -17.36 12.17
CA PRO A 405 -9.45 -17.72 10.76
C PRO A 405 -10.23 -16.74 9.88
N GLN A 406 -9.68 -16.41 8.71
CA GLN A 406 -10.27 -15.46 7.78
C GLN A 406 -10.64 -16.11 6.45
N ARG A 407 -11.74 -15.63 5.86
CA ARG A 407 -12.21 -16.12 4.56
C ARG A 407 -11.55 -15.37 3.41
N ALA A 408 -11.27 -16.09 2.33
CA ALA A 408 -10.76 -15.56 1.07
C ALA A 408 -9.46 -14.77 1.25
N VAL A 409 -8.47 -15.37 1.89
CA VAL A 409 -7.08 -14.92 1.84
C VAL A 409 -6.60 -15.12 0.42
N THR A 410 -6.44 -14.01 -0.33
CA THR A 410 -6.35 -14.05 -1.79
C THR A 410 -4.92 -13.73 -2.25
N PRO A 411 -4.25 -14.65 -2.96
CA PRO A 411 -2.93 -14.41 -3.54
C PRO A 411 -2.90 -13.19 -4.47
N GLY A 412 -1.84 -12.40 -4.37
CA GLY A 412 -1.67 -11.15 -5.11
C GLY A 412 -2.29 -9.93 -4.45
N GLN A 413 -3.18 -10.09 -3.45
CA GLN A 413 -3.60 -8.99 -2.59
C GLN A 413 -2.50 -8.65 -1.57
N ALA A 414 -2.53 -7.42 -1.08
CA ALA A 414 -1.62 -7.00 -0.03
C ALA A 414 -2.11 -7.46 1.35
N ALA A 415 -1.18 -7.91 2.20
CA ALA A 415 -1.38 -8.00 3.64
C ALA A 415 -0.58 -6.89 4.32
N VAL A 416 -1.28 -5.99 5.01
CA VAL A 416 -0.67 -4.82 5.66
C VAL A 416 -0.74 -4.99 7.16
N ILE A 417 0.42 -4.84 7.81
CA ILE A 417 0.65 -5.14 9.22
C ILE A 417 0.63 -3.84 10.02
N TYR A 418 -0.17 -3.82 11.07
CA TYR A 418 -0.37 -2.65 11.94
C TYR A 418 -0.09 -2.98 13.40
N LYS A 419 0.50 -2.03 14.11
CA LYS A 419 0.40 -1.95 15.58
C LYS A 419 -0.39 -0.69 15.92
N ASP A 420 -1.58 -0.88 16.47
CA ASP A 420 -2.58 0.17 16.69
C ASP A 420 -2.94 0.93 15.39
N ASP A 421 -2.48 2.17 15.25
CA ASP A 421 -2.66 2.99 14.05
C ASP A 421 -1.41 3.07 13.16
N VAL A 422 -0.28 2.53 13.61
CA VAL A 422 1.00 2.57 12.90
C VAL A 422 1.10 1.42 11.91
N VAL A 423 1.47 1.72 10.66
CA VAL A 423 1.86 0.71 9.67
C VAL A 423 3.28 0.24 9.97
N LEU A 424 3.42 -1.03 10.33
CA LEU A 424 4.73 -1.66 10.55
C LEU A 424 5.38 -2.09 9.22
N GLY A 425 4.57 -2.45 8.25
CA GLY A 425 4.97 -2.92 6.95
C GLY A 425 3.86 -3.70 6.27
N GLY A 426 4.23 -4.51 5.29
CA GLY A 426 3.31 -5.39 4.57
C GLY A 426 3.99 -6.02 3.38
N GLY A 427 3.32 -6.99 2.78
CA GLY A 427 3.79 -7.74 1.62
C GLY A 427 2.63 -8.24 0.78
N TRP A 428 2.95 -9.05 -0.21
CA TRP A 428 1.97 -9.62 -1.09
C TRP A 428 1.66 -11.06 -0.66
N ILE A 429 0.38 -11.39 -0.57
CA ILE A 429 -0.09 -12.71 -0.17
C ILE A 429 0.36 -13.73 -1.23
N CYS A 430 1.10 -14.75 -0.80
CA CYS A 430 1.56 -15.85 -1.62
C CYS A 430 0.42 -16.83 -1.91
N ARG A 431 0.55 -17.58 -3.00
CA ARG A 431 -0.28 -18.75 -3.22
C ARG A 431 0.06 -19.82 -2.17
N ARG A 432 -0.94 -20.48 -1.61
CA ARG A 432 -0.72 -21.69 -0.81
C ARG A 432 -0.10 -22.77 -1.71
N GLU A 433 0.87 -23.47 -1.21
CA GLU A 433 1.27 -24.73 -1.86
C GLU A 433 0.05 -25.65 -1.81
N ALA A 434 -0.42 -26.08 -2.98
CA ALA A 434 -1.51 -27.03 -3.04
C ALA A 434 -1.11 -28.28 -2.25
N PRO A 435 -1.97 -28.84 -1.39
CA PRO A 435 -1.73 -30.18 -0.86
C PRO A 435 -1.56 -31.08 -2.09
N VAL A 436 -0.43 -31.79 -2.14
CA VAL A 436 -0.18 -32.79 -3.19
C VAL A 436 -1.34 -33.74 -3.14
N LEU A 437 -2.25 -33.65 -4.11
CA LEU A 437 -3.32 -34.64 -4.29
C LEU A 437 -2.63 -35.97 -4.55
N ALA A 438 -2.69 -36.86 -3.55
CA ALA A 438 -2.11 -38.19 -3.60
C ALA A 438 -2.86 -39.11 -4.56
#